data_ebabdb1535b05ebbf6d51f7a5813e18c
#
_entry.id   ebabdb1535b05ebbf6d51f7a5813e18c
#
_cell.length_a   1.000
_cell.length_b   1.000
_cell.length_c   1.000
_cell.angle_alpha   90.00
_cell.angle_beta   90.00
_cell.angle_gamma   90.00
#
_symmetry.space_group_name_H-M   'P 1'
#
loop_
_entity.id
_entity.type
_entity.pdbx_description
1 polymer ?
#
loop_
_entity_poly.entity_id
_entity_poly.type
_entity_poly.pdbx_seq_one_letter_code
_entity_poly.pdbx_strand_id
1 'polypeptide(L)'
;MACRFVTTTGHSPFKDSQPPSHNVLRKKLSNQTTITKFLLLGFFDVPELQILHFVVFLMLYLASLLENLLIITAIALNHQLHIPMYFFLMNLSILDLGSVSVTIPKSMANSLMNTRLISYSGCVAQVFLVFFFASADFAILTIMAYDRYVAICQPLHYETVMNRRACVQMAASAWISVILYSAVHTGNTFAISFCGGNMMDQFFCEVPQLLKLACSNSDLSEVGFLIFSVCLASSCFVFIIVSYVQIFTTVLRIPSEQGQHKAFSTCLPHLIVVSLFICTETFAYLKSTSSSNSGLDLMVAVLYSVLPPMTNPIIYSMRNKELKGALCM
;
A
#
# COMPACT_ATOMS: atom_id res chain seq x y z
N MET A 1 -36.11 79.46 -30.09
CA MET A 1 -36.05 78.33 -31.02
C MET A 1 -34.87 77.45 -30.60
N ALA A 2 -35.15 76.25 -30.11
CA ALA A 2 -34.19 75.41 -29.50
C ALA A 2 -33.64 74.43 -30.53
N CYS A 3 -32.30 74.31 -30.58
CA CYS A 3 -31.65 73.18 -31.26
C CYS A 3 -30.98 72.31 -30.23
N ARG A 4 -31.43 71.05 -30.07
CA ARG A 4 -30.84 70.02 -29.24
C ARG A 4 -29.69 69.37 -30.01
N PHE A 5 -28.51 69.38 -29.38
CA PHE A 5 -27.41 68.47 -29.76
C PHE A 5 -27.57 67.17 -28.99
N VAL A 6 -27.61 66.06 -29.72
CA VAL A 6 -27.56 64.70 -29.15
C VAL A 6 -26.14 64.20 -29.35
N THR A 7 -25.39 64.05 -28.27
CA THR A 7 -24.12 63.34 -28.25
C THR A 7 -24.36 61.91 -27.81
N THR A 8 -24.15 60.97 -28.70
CA THR A 8 -24.10 59.53 -28.42
C THR A 8 -22.69 59.14 -27.98
N THR A 9 -22.49 58.87 -26.70
CA THR A 9 -21.33 58.21 -26.20
C THR A 9 -21.68 56.72 -26.01
N GLY A 10 -21.13 55.87 -26.90
CA GLY A 10 -21.21 54.42 -26.76
C GLY A 10 -20.25 53.94 -25.68
N HIS A 11 -20.78 53.55 -24.55
CA HIS A 11 -20.10 52.68 -23.59
C HIS A 11 -20.52 51.23 -23.84
N SER A 12 -19.60 50.42 -24.34
CA SER A 12 -19.69 48.97 -24.32
C SER A 12 -19.43 48.45 -22.93
N PRO A 13 -20.28 47.64 -22.32
CA PRO A 13 -19.95 47.05 -21.03
C PRO A 13 -19.01 45.88 -21.25
N PHE A 14 -17.80 46.04 -20.69
CA PHE A 14 -16.89 44.93 -20.47
C PHE A 14 -17.59 43.94 -19.54
N LYS A 15 -18.01 42.79 -20.09
CA LYS A 15 -18.50 41.67 -19.30
C LYS A 15 -17.35 41.05 -18.55
N ASP A 16 -17.24 41.35 -17.26
CA ASP A 16 -16.47 40.56 -16.30
C ASP A 16 -16.98 39.12 -16.36
N SER A 17 -16.21 38.24 -16.99
CA SER A 17 -16.41 36.82 -16.93
C SER A 17 -15.91 36.31 -15.58
N GLN A 18 -16.78 36.33 -14.57
CA GLN A 18 -16.57 35.54 -13.37
C GLN A 18 -16.38 34.07 -13.77
N PRO A 19 -15.38 33.38 -13.18
CA PRO A 19 -15.24 31.93 -13.40
C PRO A 19 -16.53 31.25 -12.94
N PRO A 20 -17.02 30.25 -13.68
CA PRO A 20 -18.27 29.58 -13.36
C PRO A 20 -18.18 28.98 -11.95
N SER A 21 -19.17 29.30 -11.12
CA SER A 21 -19.28 28.79 -9.76
C SER A 21 -19.25 27.25 -9.77
N HIS A 22 -18.62 26.67 -8.74
CA HIS A 22 -18.44 25.22 -8.52
C HIS A 22 -19.72 24.39 -8.80
N ASN A 23 -20.90 24.96 -8.63
CA ASN A 23 -22.21 24.33 -8.86
C ASN A 23 -22.60 24.24 -10.34
N VAL A 24 -22.08 25.08 -11.22
CA VAL A 24 -22.37 25.05 -12.67
C VAL A 24 -21.51 23.99 -13.36
N LEU A 25 -20.27 23.81 -12.91
CA LEU A 25 -19.42 22.70 -13.36
C LEU A 25 -20.00 21.34 -12.93
N ARG A 26 -20.54 21.25 -11.70
CA ARG A 26 -21.20 20.02 -11.20
C ARG A 26 -22.44 19.63 -11.99
N LYS A 27 -23.21 20.60 -12.48
CA LYS A 27 -24.46 20.36 -13.24
C LYS A 27 -24.23 19.99 -14.72
N LYS A 28 -23.08 20.35 -15.30
CA LYS A 28 -22.71 20.04 -16.69
C LYS A 28 -22.12 18.63 -16.87
N LEU A 29 -21.74 17.94 -15.78
CA LEU A 29 -21.21 16.57 -15.78
C LEU A 29 -22.27 15.48 -15.53
N SER A 30 -23.55 15.85 -15.39
CA SER A 30 -24.64 14.92 -15.06
C SER A 30 -25.24 14.17 -16.28
N ASN A 31 -24.63 14.22 -17.44
CA ASN A 31 -24.98 13.30 -18.52
C ASN A 31 -24.00 12.13 -18.47
N GLN A 32 -24.54 10.92 -18.39
CA GLN A 32 -23.91 9.59 -18.45
C GLN A 32 -22.66 9.54 -19.37
N THR A 33 -21.56 10.20 -18.98
CA THR A 33 -20.30 10.10 -19.68
C THR A 33 -19.51 9.01 -19.01
N THR A 34 -19.25 7.94 -19.74
CA THR A 34 -18.32 6.88 -19.36
C THR A 34 -17.05 7.51 -18.82
N ILE A 35 -16.72 7.27 -17.55
CA ILE A 35 -15.52 7.82 -16.92
C ILE A 35 -14.31 7.21 -17.63
N THR A 36 -13.55 8.02 -18.37
CA THR A 36 -12.34 7.60 -19.08
C THR A 36 -11.07 7.93 -18.31
N LYS A 37 -11.14 8.88 -17.38
CA LYS A 37 -10.00 9.36 -16.58
C LYS A 37 -10.45 9.76 -15.20
N PHE A 38 -9.60 9.50 -14.21
CA PHE A 38 -9.72 10.00 -12.85
C PHE A 38 -8.73 11.14 -12.61
N LEU A 39 -9.12 12.10 -11.76
CA LEU A 39 -8.29 13.22 -11.31
C LEU A 39 -7.79 12.90 -9.90
N LEU A 40 -6.50 12.72 -9.75
CA LEU A 40 -5.84 12.48 -8.47
C LEU A 40 -5.50 13.81 -7.79
N LEU A 41 -5.65 13.88 -6.47
CA LEU A 41 -5.25 15.08 -5.72
C LEU A 41 -3.72 15.19 -5.69
N GLY A 42 -3.20 16.41 -5.97
CA GLY A 42 -1.78 16.71 -5.80
C GLY A 42 -1.48 17.12 -4.35
N PHE A 43 -0.24 16.87 -3.90
CA PHE A 43 0.18 17.26 -2.56
C PHE A 43 0.19 18.77 -2.36
N PHE A 44 0.58 19.52 -3.38
CA PHE A 44 0.74 20.98 -3.31
C PHE A 44 0.38 21.64 -4.64
N ASP A 45 -0.11 22.88 -4.55
CA ASP A 45 -0.38 23.72 -5.72
C ASP A 45 0.80 24.67 -6.02
N VAL A 46 1.75 24.82 -5.06
CA VAL A 46 2.90 25.70 -5.16
C VAL A 46 4.07 24.97 -5.82
N PRO A 47 4.68 25.52 -6.91
CA PRO A 47 5.71 24.84 -7.69
C PRO A 47 6.93 24.40 -6.88
N GLU A 48 7.37 25.22 -5.92
CA GLU A 48 8.53 24.93 -5.05
C GLU A 48 8.27 23.70 -4.18
N LEU A 49 7.06 23.55 -3.66
CA LEU A 49 6.65 22.39 -2.86
C LEU A 49 6.46 21.13 -3.72
N GLN A 50 6.07 21.28 -5.00
CA GLN A 50 6.00 20.17 -5.94
C GLN A 50 7.39 19.62 -6.26
N ILE A 51 8.39 20.48 -6.43
CA ILE A 51 9.79 20.08 -6.63
C ILE A 51 10.33 19.40 -5.37
N LEU A 52 10.09 19.97 -4.19
CA LEU A 52 10.48 19.36 -2.92
C LEU A 52 9.86 17.95 -2.76
N HIS A 53 8.59 17.81 -3.04
CA HIS A 53 7.89 16.52 -3.02
C HIS A 53 8.53 15.52 -4.00
N PHE A 54 8.81 15.95 -5.24
CA PHE A 54 9.49 15.11 -6.23
C PHE A 54 10.85 14.61 -5.72
N VAL A 55 11.68 15.51 -5.18
CA VAL A 55 13.02 15.16 -4.67
C VAL A 55 12.92 14.21 -3.48
N VAL A 56 12.04 14.47 -2.52
CA VAL A 56 11.84 13.61 -1.35
C VAL A 56 11.38 12.21 -1.77
N PHE A 57 10.37 12.11 -2.64
CA PHE A 57 9.87 10.83 -3.12
C PHE A 57 10.90 10.07 -3.97
N LEU A 58 11.71 10.77 -4.76
CA LEU A 58 12.82 10.17 -5.49
C LEU A 58 13.85 9.56 -4.54
N MET A 59 14.24 10.29 -3.49
CA MET A 59 15.20 9.77 -2.50
C MET A 59 14.64 8.56 -1.74
N LEU A 60 13.37 8.60 -1.31
CA LEU A 60 12.69 7.49 -0.66
C LEU A 60 12.60 6.26 -1.58
N TYR A 61 12.25 6.47 -2.85
CA TYR A 61 12.18 5.40 -3.84
C TYR A 61 13.53 4.75 -4.09
N LEU A 62 14.57 5.55 -4.32
CA LEU A 62 15.92 5.04 -4.55
C LEU A 62 16.49 4.32 -3.31
N ALA A 63 16.25 4.82 -2.11
CA ALA A 63 16.63 4.18 -0.87
C ALA A 63 15.93 2.81 -0.74
N SER A 64 14.61 2.76 -0.91
CA SER A 64 13.85 1.50 -0.85
C SER A 64 14.31 0.48 -1.91
N LEU A 65 14.57 0.93 -3.15
CA LEU A 65 15.13 0.06 -4.19
C LEU A 65 16.48 -0.51 -3.77
N LEU A 66 17.39 0.35 -3.32
CA LEU A 66 18.74 -0.05 -2.94
C LEU A 66 18.73 -1.07 -1.80
N GLU A 67 17.99 -0.79 -0.72
CA GLU A 67 17.94 -1.64 0.47
C GLU A 67 17.36 -3.02 0.15
N ASN A 68 16.24 -3.08 -0.57
CA ASN A 68 15.62 -4.35 -0.95
C ASN A 68 16.47 -5.14 -1.95
N LEU A 69 17.10 -4.49 -2.94
CA LEU A 69 18.02 -5.15 -3.86
C LEU A 69 19.26 -5.69 -3.16
N LEU A 70 19.80 -4.99 -2.18
CA LEU A 70 20.91 -5.48 -1.36
C LEU A 70 20.54 -6.74 -0.59
N ILE A 71 19.35 -6.80 0.02
CA ILE A 71 18.87 -8.01 0.71
C ILE A 71 18.71 -9.18 -0.28
N ILE A 72 18.05 -8.97 -1.41
CA ILE A 72 17.86 -10.00 -2.43
C ILE A 72 19.21 -10.53 -2.90
N THR A 73 20.15 -9.64 -3.19
CA THR A 73 21.50 -9.99 -3.67
C THR A 73 22.29 -10.74 -2.60
N ALA A 74 22.28 -10.26 -1.35
CA ALA A 74 22.97 -10.91 -0.24
C ALA A 74 22.45 -12.34 -0.01
N ILE A 75 21.13 -12.55 -0.04
CA ILE A 75 20.54 -13.88 0.13
C ILE A 75 20.81 -14.77 -1.07
N ALA A 76 20.76 -14.24 -2.30
CA ALA A 76 20.98 -15.03 -3.50
C ALA A 76 22.43 -15.51 -3.63
N LEU A 77 23.41 -14.67 -3.25
CA LEU A 77 24.83 -14.97 -3.43
C LEU A 77 25.43 -15.76 -2.24
N ASN A 78 24.88 -15.65 -1.04
CA ASN A 78 25.42 -16.30 0.14
C ASN A 78 24.68 -17.60 0.47
N HIS A 79 25.33 -18.74 0.22
CA HIS A 79 24.76 -20.06 0.50
C HIS A 79 24.41 -20.29 1.98
N GLN A 80 25.05 -19.60 2.93
CA GLN A 80 24.73 -19.70 4.36
C GLN A 80 23.35 -19.10 4.68
N LEU A 81 22.83 -18.22 3.82
CA LEU A 81 21.50 -17.62 3.95
C LEU A 81 20.40 -18.43 3.25
N HIS A 82 20.68 -19.64 2.74
CA HIS A 82 19.67 -20.48 2.07
C HIS A 82 18.86 -21.32 3.08
N ILE A 83 18.31 -20.67 4.11
CA ILE A 83 17.37 -21.25 5.07
C ILE A 83 15.96 -20.66 4.87
N PRO A 84 14.88 -21.33 5.34
CA PRO A 84 13.50 -20.92 5.11
C PRO A 84 13.20 -19.45 5.43
N MET A 85 13.68 -18.97 6.56
CA MET A 85 13.49 -17.57 6.97
C MET A 85 13.96 -16.58 5.91
N TYR A 86 15.18 -16.74 5.39
CA TYR A 86 15.72 -15.81 4.39
C TYR A 86 15.06 -15.98 3.03
N PHE A 87 14.58 -17.19 2.69
CA PHE A 87 13.78 -17.39 1.50
C PHE A 87 12.49 -16.55 1.53
N PHE A 88 11.77 -16.53 2.65
CA PHE A 88 10.58 -15.69 2.80
C PHE A 88 10.93 -14.19 2.88
N LEU A 89 12.04 -13.84 3.50
CA LEU A 89 12.54 -12.47 3.53
C LEU A 89 12.87 -11.96 2.11
N MET A 90 13.46 -12.79 1.26
CA MET A 90 13.70 -12.45 -0.14
C MET A 90 12.38 -12.22 -0.90
N ASN A 91 11.37 -13.07 -0.66
CA ASN A 91 10.03 -12.86 -1.23
C ASN A 91 9.43 -11.51 -0.77
N LEU A 92 9.51 -11.19 0.53
CA LEU A 92 9.06 -9.92 1.07
C LEU A 92 9.76 -8.74 0.39
N SER A 93 11.10 -8.79 0.24
CA SER A 93 11.85 -7.74 -0.45
C SER A 93 11.46 -7.57 -1.93
N ILE A 94 11.10 -8.65 -2.64
CA ILE A 94 10.58 -8.58 -4.00
C ILE A 94 9.22 -7.88 -4.04
N LEU A 95 8.34 -8.18 -3.07
CA LEU A 95 7.03 -7.56 -2.94
C LEU A 95 7.15 -6.08 -2.59
N ASP A 96 8.04 -5.72 -1.66
CA ASP A 96 8.36 -4.34 -1.30
C ASP A 96 8.81 -3.51 -2.51
N LEU A 97 9.70 -4.06 -3.37
CA LEU A 97 10.12 -3.42 -4.63
C LEU A 97 8.94 -3.17 -5.56
N GLY A 98 8.05 -4.15 -5.69
CA GLY A 98 6.85 -4.03 -6.50
C GLY A 98 5.90 -2.97 -5.97
N SER A 99 5.63 -2.97 -4.68
CA SER A 99 4.73 -2.04 -4.00
C SER A 99 5.14 -0.58 -4.20
N VAL A 100 6.41 -0.23 -3.92
CA VAL A 100 6.90 1.15 -4.10
C VAL A 100 6.93 1.57 -5.57
N SER A 101 7.14 0.62 -6.48
CA SER A 101 7.18 0.90 -7.94
C SER A 101 5.79 1.15 -8.55
N VAL A 102 4.72 0.75 -7.87
CA VAL A 102 3.33 1.03 -8.30
C VAL A 102 2.86 2.40 -7.87
N THR A 103 3.24 2.85 -6.67
CA THR A 103 2.70 4.06 -6.05
C THR A 103 3.57 5.30 -6.29
N ILE A 104 4.87 5.21 -6.05
CA ILE A 104 5.78 6.37 -6.01
C ILE A 104 6.05 6.97 -7.40
N PRO A 105 6.39 6.22 -8.48
CA PRO A 105 6.75 6.81 -9.76
C PRO A 105 5.61 7.63 -10.38
N LYS A 106 4.36 7.19 -10.22
CA LYS A 106 3.20 7.95 -10.70
C LYS A 106 3.01 9.24 -9.93
N SER A 107 3.19 9.23 -8.61
CA SER A 107 3.13 10.44 -7.78
C SER A 107 4.22 11.45 -8.17
N MET A 108 5.45 10.99 -8.39
CA MET A 108 6.56 11.83 -8.85
C MET A 108 6.28 12.45 -10.22
N ALA A 109 5.79 11.64 -11.18
CA ALA A 109 5.43 12.12 -12.51
C ALA A 109 4.32 13.16 -12.46
N ASN A 110 3.32 12.98 -11.61
CA ASN A 110 2.25 13.96 -11.42
C ASN A 110 2.77 15.29 -10.87
N SER A 111 3.73 15.26 -9.92
CA SER A 111 4.33 16.47 -9.37
C SER A 111 5.19 17.22 -10.38
N LEU A 112 5.99 16.49 -11.19
CA LEU A 112 6.88 17.09 -12.16
C LEU A 112 6.15 17.66 -13.39
N MET A 113 5.16 16.91 -13.91
CA MET A 113 4.44 17.30 -15.12
C MET A 113 3.16 18.10 -14.86
N ASN A 114 2.84 18.35 -13.58
CA ASN A 114 1.58 18.96 -13.15
C ASN A 114 0.32 18.31 -13.78
N THR A 115 0.41 17.00 -14.07
CA THR A 115 -0.66 16.21 -14.65
C THR A 115 -1.26 15.30 -13.58
N ARG A 116 -2.45 15.63 -13.12
CA ARG A 116 -3.14 14.88 -12.05
C ARG A 116 -4.08 13.80 -12.60
N LEU A 117 -3.95 13.47 -13.88
CA LEU A 117 -4.85 12.54 -14.55
C LEU A 117 -4.25 11.12 -14.60
N ILE A 118 -5.10 10.14 -14.33
CA ILE A 118 -4.85 8.73 -14.59
C ILE A 118 -5.96 8.17 -15.47
N SER A 119 -5.61 7.34 -16.46
CA SER A 119 -6.62 6.66 -17.28
C SER A 119 -7.41 5.64 -16.45
N TYR A 120 -8.63 5.33 -16.87
CA TYR A 120 -9.45 4.29 -16.23
C TYR A 120 -8.68 2.96 -16.11
N SER A 121 -8.09 2.48 -17.20
CA SER A 121 -7.29 1.25 -17.22
C SER A 121 -6.05 1.34 -16.32
N GLY A 122 -5.39 2.51 -16.27
CA GLY A 122 -4.28 2.75 -15.36
C GLY A 122 -4.69 2.68 -13.90
N CYS A 123 -5.87 3.20 -13.55
CA CYS A 123 -6.44 3.11 -12.21
C CYS A 123 -6.79 1.66 -11.85
N VAL A 124 -7.41 0.90 -12.77
CA VAL A 124 -7.69 -0.54 -12.59
C VAL A 124 -6.39 -1.32 -12.31
N ALA A 125 -5.37 -1.11 -13.12
CA ALA A 125 -4.08 -1.77 -12.94
C ALA A 125 -3.41 -1.39 -11.60
N GLN A 126 -3.49 -0.11 -11.22
CA GLN A 126 -2.91 0.37 -9.96
C GLN A 126 -3.63 -0.24 -8.75
N VAL A 127 -4.96 -0.27 -8.74
CA VAL A 127 -5.75 -0.90 -7.67
C VAL A 127 -5.42 -2.38 -7.56
N PHE A 128 -5.39 -3.10 -8.69
CA PHE A 128 -5.01 -4.52 -8.71
C PHE A 128 -3.63 -4.75 -8.09
N LEU A 129 -2.63 -3.98 -8.51
CA LEU A 129 -1.25 -4.16 -8.05
C LEU A 129 -1.06 -3.75 -6.58
N VAL A 130 -1.67 -2.66 -6.13
CA VAL A 130 -1.63 -2.25 -4.71
C VAL A 130 -2.24 -3.35 -3.83
N PHE A 131 -3.41 -3.87 -4.21
CA PHE A 131 -4.06 -4.97 -3.49
C PHE A 131 -3.24 -6.25 -3.50
N PHE A 132 -2.65 -6.57 -4.66
CA PHE A 132 -1.80 -7.74 -4.82
C PHE A 132 -0.58 -7.68 -3.90
N PHE A 133 0.18 -6.59 -3.92
CA PHE A 133 1.38 -6.47 -3.10
C PHE A 133 1.05 -6.45 -1.61
N ALA A 134 0.09 -5.67 -1.16
CA ALA A 134 -0.31 -5.61 0.25
C ALA A 134 -0.81 -6.97 0.78
N SER A 135 -1.64 -7.67 0.00
CA SER A 135 -2.16 -8.99 0.40
C SER A 135 -1.06 -10.07 0.38
N ALA A 136 -0.13 -10.00 -0.58
CA ALA A 136 0.99 -10.93 -0.66
C ALA A 136 1.98 -10.72 0.50
N ASP A 137 2.27 -9.48 0.87
CA ASP A 137 3.08 -9.15 2.05
C ASP A 137 2.47 -9.75 3.32
N PHE A 138 1.17 -9.56 3.52
CA PHE A 138 0.48 -10.10 4.68
C PHE A 138 0.46 -11.64 4.69
N ALA A 139 0.31 -12.29 3.53
CA ALA A 139 0.38 -13.74 3.40
C ALA A 139 1.79 -14.27 3.72
N ILE A 140 2.84 -13.64 3.18
CA ILE A 140 4.23 -14.02 3.47
C ILE A 140 4.55 -13.80 4.96
N LEU A 141 4.14 -12.69 5.56
CA LEU A 141 4.28 -12.45 7.01
C LEU A 141 3.57 -13.52 7.84
N THR A 142 2.39 -13.99 7.41
CA THR A 142 1.67 -15.09 8.08
C THR A 142 2.47 -16.39 8.00
N ILE A 143 3.05 -16.72 6.86
CA ILE A 143 3.92 -17.89 6.69
C ILE A 143 5.20 -17.75 7.55
N MET A 144 5.78 -16.56 7.63
CA MET A 144 6.95 -16.31 8.49
C MET A 144 6.62 -16.47 9.98
N ALA A 145 5.41 -16.15 10.43
CA ALA A 145 4.97 -16.46 11.79
C ALA A 145 4.92 -17.96 12.04
N TYR A 146 4.44 -18.73 11.06
CA TYR A 146 4.45 -20.19 11.12
C TYR A 146 5.88 -20.76 11.15
N ASP A 147 6.78 -20.26 10.31
CA ASP A 147 8.20 -20.63 10.32
C ASP A 147 8.82 -20.43 11.71
N ARG A 148 8.59 -19.26 12.33
CA ARG A 148 9.07 -18.98 13.70
C ARG A 148 8.47 -19.95 14.73
N TYR A 149 7.18 -20.23 14.62
CA TYR A 149 6.51 -21.18 15.51
C TYR A 149 7.12 -22.58 15.41
N VAL A 150 7.28 -23.11 14.22
CA VAL A 150 7.87 -24.46 14.04
C VAL A 150 9.33 -24.48 14.50
N ALA A 151 10.11 -23.44 14.19
CA ALA A 151 11.53 -23.38 14.58
C ALA A 151 11.74 -23.38 16.11
N ILE A 152 10.84 -22.78 16.88
CA ILE A 152 11.00 -22.58 18.33
C ILE A 152 10.21 -23.64 19.12
N CYS A 153 8.97 -23.92 18.70
CA CYS A 153 8.09 -24.82 19.46
C CYS A 153 8.21 -26.28 19.04
N GLN A 154 8.69 -26.56 17.80
CA GLN A 154 8.80 -27.90 17.24
C GLN A 154 10.16 -28.16 16.56
N PRO A 155 11.29 -27.88 17.21
CA PRO A 155 12.62 -27.88 16.57
C PRO A 155 12.98 -29.25 15.95
N LEU A 156 12.52 -30.35 16.53
CA LEU A 156 12.79 -31.71 16.02
C LEU A 156 12.09 -32.00 14.68
N HIS A 157 11.01 -31.30 14.37
CA HIS A 157 10.25 -31.49 13.16
C HIS A 157 10.53 -30.37 12.12
N TYR A 158 11.37 -29.39 12.45
CA TYR A 158 11.59 -28.22 11.61
C TYR A 158 12.06 -28.60 10.19
N GLU A 159 13.07 -29.42 10.04
CA GLU A 159 13.61 -29.84 8.74
C GLU A 159 12.59 -30.63 7.89
N THR A 160 11.69 -31.35 8.54
CA THR A 160 10.63 -32.11 7.85
C THR A 160 9.53 -31.19 7.35
N VAL A 161 9.10 -30.24 8.18
CA VAL A 161 7.97 -29.33 7.90
C VAL A 161 8.39 -28.18 6.98
N MET A 162 9.57 -27.57 7.26
CA MET A 162 10.10 -26.39 6.56
C MET A 162 11.20 -26.75 5.56
N ASN A 163 11.05 -27.90 4.87
CA ASN A 163 11.97 -28.25 3.80
C ASN A 163 11.80 -27.34 2.57
N ARG A 164 12.81 -27.30 1.70
CA ARG A 164 12.83 -26.43 0.52
C ARG A 164 11.57 -26.56 -0.35
N ARG A 165 11.08 -27.78 -0.55
CA ARG A 165 9.89 -28.02 -1.37
C ARG A 165 8.63 -27.42 -0.72
N ALA A 166 8.46 -27.61 0.58
CA ALA A 166 7.34 -27.05 1.33
C ALA A 166 7.36 -25.51 1.31
N CYS A 167 8.52 -24.88 1.52
CA CYS A 167 8.67 -23.43 1.45
C CYS A 167 8.28 -22.86 0.09
N VAL A 168 8.75 -23.48 -1.01
CA VAL A 168 8.38 -23.07 -2.37
C VAL A 168 6.89 -23.28 -2.63
N GLN A 169 6.31 -24.39 -2.16
CA GLN A 169 4.86 -24.63 -2.30
C GLN A 169 4.03 -23.61 -1.52
N MET A 170 4.41 -23.29 -0.28
CA MET A 170 3.73 -22.27 0.52
C MET A 170 3.81 -20.90 -0.14
N ALA A 171 4.99 -20.47 -0.60
CA ALA A 171 5.14 -19.20 -1.30
C ALA A 171 4.34 -19.17 -2.61
N ALA A 172 4.44 -20.20 -3.44
CA ALA A 172 3.70 -20.28 -4.70
C ALA A 172 2.18 -20.28 -4.48
N SER A 173 1.69 -21.00 -3.48
CA SER A 173 0.27 -21.02 -3.10
C SER A 173 -0.20 -19.65 -2.65
N ALA A 174 0.62 -18.93 -1.84
CA ALA A 174 0.32 -17.57 -1.42
C ALA A 174 0.23 -16.63 -2.64
N TRP A 175 1.22 -16.65 -3.52
CA TRP A 175 1.23 -15.80 -4.72
C TRP A 175 0.02 -16.06 -5.63
N ILE A 176 -0.30 -17.32 -5.93
CA ILE A 176 -1.42 -17.69 -6.80
C ILE A 176 -2.76 -17.29 -6.17
N SER A 177 -2.97 -17.60 -4.88
CA SER A 177 -4.22 -17.26 -4.19
C SER A 177 -4.44 -15.75 -4.11
N VAL A 178 -3.37 -14.97 -3.87
CA VAL A 178 -3.44 -13.52 -3.82
C VAL A 178 -3.69 -12.90 -5.19
N ILE A 179 -3.11 -13.43 -6.28
CA ILE A 179 -3.43 -12.98 -7.65
C ILE A 179 -4.93 -13.15 -7.92
N LEU A 180 -5.49 -14.31 -7.63
CA LEU A 180 -6.91 -14.58 -7.84
C LEU A 180 -7.79 -13.67 -6.96
N TYR A 181 -7.44 -13.54 -5.68
CA TYR A 181 -8.13 -12.66 -4.74
C TYR A 181 -8.13 -11.20 -5.22
N SER A 182 -6.97 -10.68 -5.62
CA SER A 182 -6.83 -9.28 -6.10
C SER A 182 -7.57 -9.05 -7.41
N ALA A 183 -7.61 -10.05 -8.30
CA ALA A 183 -8.37 -9.97 -9.55
C ALA A 183 -9.89 -9.89 -9.28
N VAL A 184 -10.40 -10.73 -8.38
CA VAL A 184 -11.83 -10.71 -8.00
C VAL A 184 -12.17 -9.41 -7.29
N HIS A 185 -11.32 -8.95 -6.36
CA HIS A 185 -11.54 -7.70 -5.64
C HIS A 185 -11.58 -6.50 -6.59
N THR A 186 -10.60 -6.39 -7.48
CA THR A 186 -10.55 -5.31 -8.47
C THR A 186 -11.75 -5.38 -9.41
N GLY A 187 -12.10 -6.58 -9.89
CA GLY A 187 -13.27 -6.78 -10.74
C GLY A 187 -14.56 -6.30 -10.08
N ASN A 188 -14.81 -6.66 -8.82
CA ASN A 188 -15.97 -6.20 -8.06
C ASN A 188 -15.95 -4.67 -7.88
N THR A 189 -14.83 -4.08 -7.51
CA THR A 189 -14.72 -2.62 -7.32
C THR A 189 -15.04 -1.84 -8.59
N PHE A 190 -14.59 -2.30 -9.75
CA PHE A 190 -14.82 -1.61 -11.02
C PHE A 190 -16.12 -2.04 -11.75
N ALA A 191 -16.84 -3.03 -11.22
CA ALA A 191 -18.22 -3.34 -11.64
C ALA A 191 -19.23 -2.31 -11.11
N ILE A 192 -18.86 -1.51 -10.10
CA ILE A 192 -19.71 -0.47 -9.51
C ILE A 192 -19.88 0.69 -10.48
N SER A 193 -21.09 1.28 -10.51
CA SER A 193 -21.34 2.52 -11.22
C SER A 193 -20.87 3.71 -10.40
N PHE A 194 -20.05 4.58 -10.99
CA PHE A 194 -19.53 5.78 -10.34
C PHE A 194 -20.39 6.99 -10.69
N CYS A 195 -21.05 7.61 -9.69
CA CYS A 195 -21.94 8.76 -9.82
C CYS A 195 -21.37 10.04 -9.19
N GLY A 196 -20.38 9.91 -8.30
CA GLY A 196 -19.81 11.01 -7.51
C GLY A 196 -18.81 11.91 -8.25
N GLY A 197 -18.63 11.72 -9.57
CA GLY A 197 -17.61 12.43 -10.33
C GLY A 197 -16.36 11.58 -10.58
N ASN A 198 -15.24 12.23 -10.90
CA ASN A 198 -13.97 11.57 -11.21
C ASN A 198 -12.79 12.08 -10.37
N MET A 199 -13.03 12.82 -9.29
CA MET A 199 -12.00 13.39 -8.43
C MET A 199 -11.76 12.50 -7.23
N MET A 200 -10.50 12.14 -7.00
CA MET A 200 -10.04 11.33 -5.87
C MET A 200 -9.12 12.17 -4.97
N ASP A 201 -9.38 12.16 -3.66
CA ASP A 201 -8.62 12.90 -2.66
C ASP A 201 -7.32 12.17 -2.25
N GLN A 202 -6.66 11.50 -3.22
CA GLN A 202 -5.44 10.73 -3.03
C GLN A 202 -4.50 10.85 -4.23
N PHE A 203 -3.21 10.57 -4.02
CA PHE A 203 -2.18 10.65 -5.06
C PHE A 203 -2.07 9.37 -5.93
N PHE A 204 -2.80 8.33 -5.58
CA PHE A 204 -2.93 7.08 -6.34
C PHE A 204 -4.35 6.51 -6.20
N CYS A 205 -4.71 5.55 -7.05
CA CYS A 205 -6.00 4.90 -6.99
C CYS A 205 -6.06 3.88 -5.85
N GLU A 206 -7.01 4.07 -4.94
CA GLU A 206 -7.30 3.13 -3.86
C GLU A 206 -8.81 2.87 -3.73
N VAL A 207 -9.16 1.68 -3.24
CA VAL A 207 -10.56 1.23 -3.15
C VAL A 207 -11.42 2.14 -2.28
N PRO A 208 -11.00 2.57 -1.07
CA PRO A 208 -11.83 3.44 -0.24
C PRO A 208 -12.23 4.76 -0.91
N GLN A 209 -11.37 5.33 -1.75
CA GLN A 209 -11.69 6.55 -2.49
C GLN A 209 -12.64 6.28 -3.67
N LEU A 210 -12.47 5.15 -4.36
CA LEU A 210 -13.38 4.72 -5.41
C LEU A 210 -14.78 4.47 -4.87
N LEU A 211 -14.91 3.85 -3.69
CA LEU A 211 -16.20 3.63 -3.02
C LEU A 211 -16.91 4.95 -2.65
N LYS A 212 -16.17 6.02 -2.32
CA LYS A 212 -16.77 7.36 -2.13
C LYS A 212 -17.38 7.94 -3.40
N LEU A 213 -16.91 7.52 -4.58
CA LEU A 213 -17.44 7.94 -5.88
C LEU A 213 -18.58 7.04 -6.38
N ALA A 214 -18.81 5.91 -5.72
CA ALA A 214 -19.86 4.94 -6.09
C ALA A 214 -21.26 5.53 -5.92
N CYS A 215 -22.19 5.07 -6.77
CA CYS A 215 -23.60 5.36 -6.60
C CYS A 215 -24.14 4.69 -5.32
N SER A 216 -25.06 5.33 -4.62
CA SER A 216 -25.55 4.95 -3.28
C SER A 216 -26.22 3.56 -3.17
N ASN A 217 -26.33 2.79 -4.24
CA ASN A 217 -26.84 1.43 -4.20
C ASN A 217 -25.67 0.44 -4.11
N SER A 218 -25.14 0.26 -2.90
CA SER A 218 -24.19 -0.84 -2.64
C SER A 218 -24.91 -2.17 -2.86
N ASP A 219 -24.54 -2.88 -3.91
CA ASP A 219 -25.05 -4.21 -4.19
C ASP A 219 -24.65 -5.16 -3.05
N LEU A 220 -25.56 -6.07 -2.68
CA LEU A 220 -25.35 -7.06 -1.61
C LEU A 220 -24.06 -7.89 -1.80
N SER A 221 -23.61 -8.04 -3.06
CA SER A 221 -22.37 -8.70 -3.44
C SER A 221 -21.12 -8.00 -2.91
N GLU A 222 -21.08 -6.65 -2.88
CA GLU A 222 -19.97 -5.87 -2.37
C GLU A 222 -19.80 -6.03 -0.86
N VAL A 223 -20.91 -5.93 -0.13
CA VAL A 223 -20.92 -6.12 1.31
C VAL A 223 -20.48 -7.54 1.67
N GLY A 224 -20.93 -8.55 0.92
CA GLY A 224 -20.53 -9.93 1.09
C GLY A 224 -19.02 -10.14 0.87
N PHE A 225 -18.47 -9.52 -0.18
CA PHE A 225 -17.03 -9.61 -0.47
C PHE A 225 -16.18 -8.86 0.55
N LEU A 226 -16.63 -7.71 1.02
CA LEU A 226 -15.96 -6.96 2.10
C LEU A 226 -15.91 -7.78 3.39
N ILE A 227 -17.02 -8.39 3.79
CA ILE A 227 -17.09 -9.29 4.96
C ILE A 227 -16.13 -10.46 4.78
N PHE A 228 -16.11 -11.11 3.62
CA PHE A 228 -15.16 -12.20 3.32
C PHE A 228 -13.71 -11.74 3.49
N SER A 229 -13.36 -10.56 2.97
CA SER A 229 -12.01 -9.99 3.06
C SER A 229 -11.60 -9.72 4.52
N VAL A 230 -12.51 -9.15 5.32
CA VAL A 230 -12.29 -8.90 6.75
C VAL A 230 -12.13 -10.22 7.52
N CYS A 231 -12.95 -11.23 7.24
CA CYS A 231 -12.84 -12.55 7.87
C CYS A 231 -11.50 -13.23 7.53
N LEU A 232 -11.06 -13.15 6.27
CA LEU A 232 -9.78 -13.73 5.83
C LEU A 232 -8.59 -13.03 6.52
N ALA A 233 -8.56 -11.71 6.51
CA ALA A 233 -7.52 -10.92 7.18
C ALA A 233 -7.50 -11.18 8.69
N SER A 234 -8.67 -11.22 9.33
CA SER A 234 -8.80 -11.53 10.76
C SER A 234 -8.32 -12.93 11.10
N SER A 235 -8.58 -13.91 10.24
CA SER A 235 -8.11 -15.30 10.42
C SER A 235 -6.60 -15.38 10.40
N CYS A 236 -5.93 -14.72 9.44
CA CYS A 236 -4.47 -14.62 9.37
C CYS A 236 -3.91 -13.92 10.61
N PHE A 237 -4.53 -12.82 11.03
CA PHE A 237 -4.11 -12.07 12.22
C PHE A 237 -4.21 -12.91 13.50
N VAL A 238 -5.33 -13.61 13.72
CA VAL A 238 -5.51 -14.52 14.85
C VAL A 238 -4.46 -15.64 14.81
N PHE A 239 -4.18 -16.18 13.64
CA PHE A 239 -3.13 -17.19 13.47
C PHE A 239 -1.76 -16.68 13.90
N ILE A 240 -1.37 -15.45 13.50
CA ILE A 240 -0.12 -14.81 13.91
C ILE A 240 -0.09 -14.65 15.44
N ILE A 241 -1.15 -14.13 16.05
CA ILE A 241 -1.24 -13.96 17.51
C ILE A 241 -1.09 -15.29 18.23
N VAL A 242 -1.84 -16.31 17.84
CA VAL A 242 -1.76 -17.65 18.46
C VAL A 242 -0.35 -18.23 18.35
N SER A 243 0.29 -18.11 17.18
CA SER A 243 1.67 -18.55 16.95
C SER A 243 2.62 -17.86 17.94
N TYR A 244 2.51 -16.55 18.10
CA TYR A 244 3.37 -15.81 19.02
C TYR A 244 3.08 -16.04 20.50
N VAL A 245 1.83 -16.24 20.88
CA VAL A 245 1.48 -16.66 22.26
C VAL A 245 2.15 -17.99 22.60
N GLN A 246 2.14 -18.96 21.68
CA GLN A 246 2.80 -20.25 21.89
C GLN A 246 4.32 -20.12 21.91
N ILE A 247 4.90 -19.29 21.01
CA ILE A 247 6.33 -18.98 21.02
C ILE A 247 6.76 -18.41 22.37
N PHE A 248 6.08 -17.36 22.84
CA PHE A 248 6.43 -16.73 24.12
C PHE A 248 6.26 -17.68 25.32
N THR A 249 5.18 -18.46 25.34
CA THR A 249 4.98 -19.47 26.38
C THR A 249 6.11 -20.50 26.40
N THR A 250 6.58 -20.93 25.23
CA THR A 250 7.68 -21.89 25.10
C THR A 250 9.01 -21.26 25.49
N VAL A 251 9.30 -20.03 25.04
CA VAL A 251 10.53 -19.31 25.36
C VAL A 251 10.67 -19.05 26.84
N LEU A 252 9.59 -18.68 27.53
CA LEU A 252 9.61 -18.45 28.99
C LEU A 252 9.88 -19.73 29.80
N ARG A 253 9.69 -20.91 29.21
CA ARG A 253 10.03 -22.20 29.84
C ARG A 253 11.49 -22.60 29.62
N ILE A 254 12.26 -21.92 28.78
CA ILE A 254 13.68 -22.19 28.56
C ILE A 254 14.45 -21.79 29.83
N PRO A 255 15.22 -22.70 30.47
CA PRO A 255 15.89 -22.41 31.72
C PRO A 255 17.09 -21.45 31.58
N SER A 256 17.58 -21.24 30.37
CA SER A 256 18.75 -20.38 30.08
C SER A 256 18.30 -18.98 29.63
N GLU A 257 18.68 -17.94 30.37
CA GLU A 257 18.46 -16.52 29.98
C GLU A 257 19.06 -16.19 28.60
N GLN A 258 20.23 -16.75 28.30
CA GLN A 258 20.86 -16.60 26.98
C GLN A 258 20.01 -17.21 25.86
N GLY A 259 19.39 -18.39 26.11
CA GLY A 259 18.47 -19.05 25.19
C GLY A 259 17.21 -18.22 24.95
N GLN A 260 16.62 -17.70 26.03
CA GLN A 260 15.46 -16.80 25.94
C GLN A 260 15.78 -15.55 25.12
N HIS A 261 16.89 -14.87 25.45
CA HIS A 261 17.30 -13.66 24.73
C HIS A 261 17.55 -13.92 23.24
N LYS A 262 18.17 -15.05 22.89
CA LYS A 262 18.39 -15.45 21.49
C LYS A 262 17.06 -15.66 20.74
N ALA A 263 16.11 -16.37 21.36
CA ALA A 263 14.78 -16.61 20.77
C ALA A 263 14.01 -15.30 20.58
N PHE A 264 13.96 -14.42 21.59
CA PHE A 264 13.32 -13.11 21.48
C PHE A 264 13.95 -12.24 20.39
N SER A 265 15.28 -12.20 20.32
CA SER A 265 15.98 -11.39 19.31
C SER A 265 15.68 -11.83 17.88
N THR A 266 15.35 -13.11 17.68
CA THR A 266 14.99 -13.67 16.36
C THR A 266 13.54 -13.37 15.99
N CYS A 267 12.63 -13.29 16.95
CA CYS A 267 11.22 -13.02 16.75
C CYS A 267 10.89 -11.53 16.64
N LEU A 268 11.64 -10.68 17.33
CA LEU A 268 11.35 -9.25 17.44
C LEU A 268 11.28 -8.51 16.10
N PRO A 269 12.19 -8.72 15.12
CA PRO A 269 12.07 -8.08 13.81
C PRO A 269 10.73 -8.36 13.14
N HIS A 270 10.30 -9.60 13.11
CA HIS A 270 9.04 -9.99 12.50
C HIS A 270 7.83 -9.36 13.23
N LEU A 271 7.83 -9.35 14.56
CA LEU A 271 6.77 -8.70 15.33
C LEU A 271 6.67 -7.20 15.06
N ILE A 272 7.82 -6.51 14.95
CA ILE A 272 7.84 -5.08 14.62
C ILE A 272 7.24 -4.85 13.24
N VAL A 273 7.64 -5.63 12.24
CA VAL A 273 7.14 -5.52 10.87
C VAL A 273 5.63 -5.79 10.80
N VAL A 274 5.17 -6.88 11.41
CA VAL A 274 3.72 -7.21 11.46
C VAL A 274 2.93 -6.11 12.16
N SER A 275 3.43 -5.62 13.31
CA SER A 275 2.77 -4.53 14.03
C SER A 275 2.71 -3.25 13.21
N LEU A 276 3.79 -2.89 12.54
CA LEU A 276 3.86 -1.72 11.67
C LEU A 276 2.85 -1.84 10.52
N PHE A 277 2.84 -2.99 9.83
CA PHE A 277 1.93 -3.28 8.74
C PHE A 277 0.46 -3.13 9.18
N ILE A 278 0.07 -3.84 10.26
CA ILE A 278 -1.31 -3.81 10.76
C ILE A 278 -1.71 -2.41 11.23
N CYS A 279 -0.84 -1.71 11.96
CA CYS A 279 -1.14 -0.37 12.46
C CYS A 279 -1.33 0.62 11.30
N THR A 280 -0.45 0.60 10.29
CA THR A 280 -0.54 1.51 9.16
C THR A 280 -1.77 1.25 8.31
N GLU A 281 -2.08 -0.01 7.99
CA GLU A 281 -3.27 -0.41 7.24
C GLU A 281 -4.57 -0.10 7.99
N THR A 282 -4.64 -0.44 9.28
CA THR A 282 -5.82 -0.14 10.12
C THR A 282 -6.07 1.36 10.21
N PHE A 283 -5.00 2.14 10.41
CA PHE A 283 -5.10 3.60 10.50
C PHE A 283 -5.57 4.21 9.17
N ALA A 284 -5.04 3.71 8.04
CA ALA A 284 -5.48 4.13 6.70
C ALA A 284 -6.97 3.86 6.48
N TYR A 285 -7.45 2.68 6.86
CA TYR A 285 -8.86 2.31 6.71
C TYR A 285 -9.79 3.15 7.59
N LEU A 286 -9.47 3.31 8.87
CA LEU A 286 -10.26 4.13 9.82
C LEU A 286 -10.30 5.59 9.39
N LYS A 287 -9.19 6.12 8.89
CA LYS A 287 -9.11 7.50 8.43
C LYS A 287 -9.91 7.73 7.15
N SER A 288 -9.85 6.80 6.21
CA SER A 288 -10.61 6.88 4.94
C SER A 288 -12.12 6.94 5.15
N THR A 289 -12.65 6.36 6.25
CA THR A 289 -14.07 6.42 6.61
C THR A 289 -14.48 7.72 7.30
N SER A 290 -13.53 8.49 7.82
CA SER A 290 -13.78 9.76 8.51
C SER A 290 -13.82 10.93 7.52
N SER A 291 -14.84 11.78 7.61
CA SER A 291 -14.90 13.04 6.86
C SER A 291 -13.85 14.00 7.40
N SER A 292 -12.77 14.29 6.64
CA SER A 292 -11.68 15.10 7.18
C SER A 292 -10.77 15.75 6.15
N ASN A 293 -9.81 16.48 6.65
CA ASN A 293 -8.83 17.28 5.96
C ASN A 293 -7.99 16.49 4.96
N SER A 294 -8.09 16.84 3.69
CA SER A 294 -7.38 16.27 2.55
C SER A 294 -5.87 16.08 2.77
N GLY A 295 -5.21 16.99 3.52
CA GLY A 295 -3.78 16.87 3.80
C GLY A 295 -3.39 15.73 4.74
N LEU A 296 -4.25 15.40 5.72
CA LEU A 296 -4.01 14.27 6.61
C LEU A 296 -4.21 12.93 5.88
N ASP A 297 -5.18 12.85 4.97
CA ASP A 297 -5.43 11.65 4.18
C ASP A 297 -4.24 11.32 3.27
N LEU A 298 -3.63 12.34 2.68
CA LEU A 298 -2.39 12.21 1.90
C LEU A 298 -1.19 11.74 2.73
N MET A 299 -0.99 12.30 3.94
CA MET A 299 0.08 11.86 4.85
C MET A 299 -0.10 10.39 5.25
N VAL A 300 -1.33 9.98 5.57
CA VAL A 300 -1.64 8.60 5.92
C VAL A 300 -1.36 7.67 4.75
N ALA A 301 -1.74 8.06 3.53
CA ALA A 301 -1.47 7.29 2.32
C ALA A 301 0.03 7.07 2.09
N VAL A 302 0.85 8.08 2.31
CA VAL A 302 2.32 7.95 2.27
C VAL A 302 2.81 6.98 3.35
N LEU A 303 2.30 7.09 4.57
CA LEU A 303 2.75 6.25 5.67
C LEU A 303 2.51 4.77 5.38
N TYR A 304 1.31 4.36 4.95
CA TYR A 304 1.07 2.93 4.74
C TYR A 304 1.65 2.39 3.42
N SER A 305 1.81 3.23 2.38
CA SER A 305 2.34 2.77 1.09
C SER A 305 3.86 2.79 0.99
N VAL A 306 4.56 3.61 1.80
CA VAL A 306 6.00 3.82 1.69
C VAL A 306 6.75 3.28 2.92
N LEU A 307 6.18 3.45 4.13
CA LEU A 307 6.89 3.14 5.37
C LEU A 307 7.22 1.64 5.51
N PRO A 308 6.29 0.67 5.31
CA PRO A 308 6.63 -0.75 5.41
C PRO A 308 7.72 -1.18 4.43
N PRO A 309 7.65 -0.92 3.12
CA PRO A 309 8.68 -1.31 2.17
C PRO A 309 10.08 -0.74 2.42
N MET A 310 10.15 0.41 3.09
CA MET A 310 11.43 1.03 3.47
C MET A 310 11.97 0.49 4.78
N THR A 311 11.09 0.23 5.74
CA THR A 311 11.54 -0.16 7.09
C THR A 311 11.81 -1.65 7.22
N ASN A 312 11.13 -2.50 6.42
CA ASN A 312 11.33 -3.95 6.44
C ASN A 312 12.80 -4.35 6.28
N PRO A 313 13.53 -3.89 5.25
CA PRO A 313 14.95 -4.19 5.07
C PRO A 313 15.80 -3.78 6.27
N ILE A 314 15.57 -2.59 6.80
CA ILE A 314 16.32 -2.03 7.92
C ILE A 314 16.10 -2.88 9.18
N ILE A 315 14.83 -3.18 9.52
CA ILE A 315 14.46 -3.94 10.71
C ILE A 315 15.11 -5.34 10.69
N TYR A 316 15.02 -6.04 9.55
CA TYR A 316 15.62 -7.36 9.43
C TYR A 316 17.16 -7.34 9.40
N SER A 317 17.78 -6.36 8.73
CA SER A 317 19.23 -6.24 8.67
C SER A 317 19.86 -5.83 10.00
N MET A 318 19.23 -4.92 10.75
CA MET A 318 19.78 -4.42 12.01
C MET A 318 19.92 -5.51 13.08
N ARG A 319 19.03 -6.48 13.11
CA ARG A 319 18.97 -7.53 14.13
C ARG A 319 19.68 -8.81 13.75
N ASN A 320 19.95 -9.02 12.46
CA ASN A 320 20.54 -10.26 11.98
C ASN A 320 22.04 -10.07 11.68
N LYS A 321 22.88 -10.68 12.50
CA LYS A 321 24.35 -10.60 12.38
C LYS A 321 24.87 -11.23 11.09
N GLU A 322 24.24 -12.32 10.63
CA GLU A 322 24.63 -13.04 9.42
C GLU A 322 24.29 -12.21 8.17
N LEU A 323 23.09 -11.63 8.14
CA LEU A 323 22.69 -10.73 7.07
C LEU A 323 23.55 -9.46 7.02
N LYS A 324 23.84 -8.86 8.20
CA LYS A 324 24.80 -7.75 8.28
C LYS A 324 26.17 -8.10 7.74
N GLY A 325 26.71 -9.27 8.10
CA GLY A 325 28.01 -9.73 7.59
C GLY A 325 28.00 -9.88 6.08
N ALA A 326 26.92 -10.40 5.50
CA ALA A 326 26.76 -10.55 4.05
C ALA A 326 26.57 -9.21 3.31
N LEU A 327 25.99 -8.20 3.95
CA LEU A 327 25.82 -6.85 3.39
C LEU A 327 27.09 -5.99 3.44
N CYS A 328 28.06 -6.36 4.31
CA CYS A 328 29.34 -5.65 4.46
C CYS A 328 30.47 -6.23 3.57
N MET A 329 30.24 -7.33 2.87
CA MET A 329 31.14 -7.93 1.89
C MET A 329 30.88 -7.39 0.49
#